data_0b9099ca12d4652ccf23f2bee64f8e73
#
_entry.id   0b9099ca12d4652ccf23f2bee64f8e73
#
_cell.length_a   1.000
_cell.length_b   1.000
_cell.length_c   1.000
_cell.angle_alpha   90.00
_cell.angle_beta   90.00
_cell.angle_gamma   90.00
#
_symmetry.space_group_name_H-M   'P 1'
#
loop_
_entity.id
_entity.type
_entity.pdbx_description
1 polymer ?
#
loop_
_entity_poly.entity_id
_entity_poly.type
_entity_poly.pdbx_seq_one_letter_code
_entity_poly.pdbx_strand_id
1 'polypeptide(L)'
;MRHMANRFPTCRALGLSLCLFGFHYLGAQSTEPSYALRGTLVTPAGIVENGTVLIQQSKIVAVGAKVKLPPNATVIDTHGVIAPGLIDLHNHLTYNVFPRWHPSSEFGNRYDWQQKPIYQTLIESPHASMVADGLECEMERYAEVKALTEGETSAVGSLAEACSTGLAHNLDSEDEWHVAYNVFPLQMSESDLTPIRQRLANHQLHAFLIHLGEGGHQDASAAREFTMLKGRGLLIPGVVLIHGGALQPENFVEMAAHGVSLIWSPRSNLELYGSTADVAAAKAAHVKIALAPDWSPTGSDGLLAELNYAAAWNDTQTPPTFSDRELVAMATSVPADLIGASDHLGALQPGHDADVLVLRPETGSAKHDAYWTLTHATAAQVTLVMVAGEPLYGDPDLLEKLEPGHPSERLEVCGSSKTLLFTGLHGHVDAADETWAHTASTLQNALRHYGRNLAPLAECGQ
;
A
#
# COMPACT_ATOMS: atom_id res chain seq x y z
N MET A 1 61.02 -35.47 -21.59
CA MET A 1 61.65 -36.77 -21.28
C MET A 1 60.61 -37.69 -20.69
N ARG A 2 60.49 -38.90 -21.30
CA ARG A 2 59.80 -40.17 -20.91
C ARG A 2 58.27 -40.04 -20.67
N HIS A 3 57.40 -40.40 -21.60
CA HIS A 3 56.95 -41.73 -22.11
C HIS A 3 56.60 -42.75 -21.02
N MET A 4 55.34 -43.17 -21.02
CA MET A 4 54.80 -44.55 -21.03
C MET A 4 53.29 -44.45 -20.86
N ALA A 5 52.44 -44.69 -21.82
CA ALA A 5 52.05 -45.84 -22.60
C ALA A 5 51.30 -46.94 -21.83
N ASN A 6 50.02 -47.08 -22.25
CA ASN A 6 49.22 -48.33 -22.37
C ASN A 6 48.68 -49.07 -21.15
N ARG A 7 47.37 -49.30 -21.09
CA ARG A 7 46.69 -50.52 -21.56
C ARG A 7 45.18 -50.51 -21.30
N PHE A 8 44.39 -50.72 -22.34
CA PHE A 8 42.99 -51.15 -22.23
C PHE A 8 42.88 -52.61 -21.87
N PRO A 9 41.84 -53.08 -21.18
CA PRO A 9 41.23 -54.34 -21.47
C PRO A 9 39.76 -54.22 -21.85
N THR A 10 39.43 -54.91 -22.90
CA THR A 10 38.11 -55.28 -23.40
C THR A 10 37.33 -56.03 -22.34
N CYS A 11 36.05 -55.64 -22.09
CA CYS A 11 35.11 -56.45 -21.38
C CYS A 11 33.78 -56.62 -22.12
N ARG A 12 33.32 -57.82 -22.14
CA ARG A 12 32.22 -58.45 -22.85
C ARG A 12 30.85 -57.82 -22.53
N ALA A 13 30.01 -57.80 -23.55
CA ALA A 13 28.58 -57.56 -23.45
C ALA A 13 27.88 -58.63 -22.57
N LEU A 14 27.17 -58.18 -21.52
CA LEU A 14 26.11 -58.96 -20.88
C LEU A 14 24.81 -58.18 -21.04
N GLY A 15 23.82 -58.83 -21.65
CA GLY A 15 22.49 -58.29 -21.81
C GLY A 15 21.79 -58.08 -20.46
N LEU A 16 21.30 -56.88 -20.21
CA LEU A 16 20.44 -56.60 -19.07
C LEU A 16 19.05 -56.29 -19.61
N SER A 17 18.11 -57.15 -19.26
CA SER A 17 16.67 -57.02 -19.45
C SER A 17 16.18 -55.74 -18.75
N LEU A 18 15.67 -54.76 -19.49
CA LEU A 18 15.02 -53.55 -18.95
C LEU A 18 13.62 -53.93 -18.47
N CYS A 19 13.44 -54.16 -17.19
CA CYS A 19 12.13 -54.09 -16.56
C CYS A 19 11.71 -52.62 -16.47
N LEU A 20 10.78 -52.18 -17.32
CA LEU A 20 10.07 -50.88 -17.23
C LEU A 20 9.16 -50.92 -16.00
N PHE A 21 9.67 -50.46 -14.85
CA PHE A 21 8.82 -50.06 -13.74
C PHE A 21 8.26 -48.67 -14.10
N GLY A 22 6.98 -48.65 -14.49
CA GLY A 22 6.23 -47.44 -14.58
C GLY A 22 6.13 -46.78 -13.20
N PHE A 23 6.94 -45.75 -12.94
CA PHE A 23 6.72 -44.85 -11.82
C PHE A 23 5.46 -44.04 -12.13
N HIS A 24 4.34 -44.47 -11.56
CA HIS A 24 3.19 -43.57 -11.42
C HIS A 24 3.64 -42.48 -10.43
N TYR A 25 3.95 -41.31 -10.92
CA TYR A 25 3.97 -40.10 -10.10
C TYR A 25 2.55 -39.90 -9.59
N LEU A 26 2.25 -40.47 -8.41
CA LEU A 26 1.20 -39.92 -7.56
C LEU A 26 1.71 -38.52 -7.19
N GLY A 27 1.15 -37.50 -7.87
CA GLY A 27 1.34 -36.13 -7.47
C GLY A 27 0.95 -36.04 -5.99
N ALA A 28 1.93 -35.79 -5.11
CA ALA A 28 1.64 -35.39 -3.75
C ALA A 28 0.76 -34.14 -3.88
N GLN A 29 -0.52 -34.24 -3.50
CA GLN A 29 -1.34 -33.06 -3.29
C GLN A 29 -0.62 -32.27 -2.22
N SER A 30 -0.25 -31.01 -2.53
CA SER A 30 0.31 -30.11 -1.54
C SER A 30 -0.65 -30.07 -0.35
N THR A 31 -0.14 -30.28 0.84
CA THR A 31 -0.90 -30.19 2.09
C THR A 31 -1.06 -28.72 2.53
N GLU A 32 -0.59 -27.81 1.71
CA GLU A 32 -0.64 -26.35 1.96
C GLU A 32 -2.09 -25.85 2.03
N PRO A 33 -2.38 -24.94 2.96
CA PRO A 33 -3.72 -24.38 3.11
C PRO A 33 -4.17 -23.70 1.82
N SER A 34 -5.44 -23.89 1.49
CA SER A 34 -6.10 -23.25 0.36
C SER A 34 -7.35 -22.56 0.88
N TYR A 35 -7.51 -21.28 0.58
CA TYR A 35 -8.66 -20.49 0.98
C TYR A 35 -9.54 -20.18 -0.24
N ALA A 36 -10.84 -20.32 -0.08
CA ALA A 36 -11.83 -19.95 -1.09
C ALA A 36 -12.77 -18.90 -0.49
N LEU A 37 -12.51 -17.64 -0.77
CA LEU A 37 -13.34 -16.52 -0.31
C LEU A 37 -14.48 -16.29 -1.30
N ARG A 38 -15.72 -16.29 -0.81
CA ARG A 38 -16.95 -16.05 -1.60
C ARG A 38 -17.59 -14.72 -1.25
N GLY A 39 -18.01 -13.97 -2.26
CA GLY A 39 -18.64 -12.66 -2.09
C GLY A 39 -18.86 -11.95 -3.42
N THR A 40 -19.04 -10.64 -3.37
CA THR A 40 -19.07 -9.78 -4.55
C THR A 40 -17.63 -9.34 -4.86
N LEU A 41 -17.10 -9.74 -6.02
CA LEU A 41 -15.69 -9.49 -6.35
C LEU A 41 -15.55 -8.22 -7.20
N VAL A 42 -14.54 -7.41 -6.87
CA VAL A 42 -14.05 -6.33 -7.72
C VAL A 42 -12.85 -6.84 -8.52
N THR A 43 -13.03 -7.03 -9.82
CA THR A 43 -12.01 -7.59 -10.72
C THR A 43 -11.64 -6.60 -11.82
N PRO A 44 -10.54 -6.79 -12.56
CA PRO A 44 -10.21 -5.95 -13.72
C PRO A 44 -11.33 -5.89 -14.77
N ALA A 45 -12.06 -6.99 -14.95
CA ALA A 45 -13.19 -7.05 -15.88
C ALA A 45 -14.47 -6.38 -15.35
N GLY A 46 -14.51 -6.01 -14.07
CA GLY A 46 -15.67 -5.44 -13.39
C GLY A 46 -16.14 -6.27 -12.21
N ILE A 47 -17.36 -6.00 -11.75
CA ILE A 47 -17.97 -6.67 -10.59
C ILE A 47 -18.44 -8.07 -10.97
N VAL A 48 -18.14 -9.05 -10.11
CA VAL A 48 -18.63 -10.45 -10.23
C VAL A 48 -19.44 -10.79 -8.98
N GLU A 49 -20.75 -10.81 -9.13
CA GLU A 49 -21.66 -11.20 -8.05
C GLU A 49 -21.54 -12.68 -7.72
N ASN A 50 -21.60 -13.01 -6.41
CA ASN A 50 -21.47 -14.38 -5.92
C ASN A 50 -20.24 -15.11 -6.47
N GLY A 51 -19.12 -14.36 -6.62
CA GLY A 51 -17.87 -14.89 -7.12
C GLY A 51 -17.06 -15.59 -6.05
N THR A 52 -15.97 -16.22 -6.48
CA THR A 52 -15.00 -16.88 -5.61
C THR A 52 -13.59 -16.48 -6.01
N VAL A 53 -12.77 -16.13 -5.01
CA VAL A 53 -11.31 -16.02 -5.12
C VAL A 53 -10.72 -17.26 -4.47
N LEU A 54 -9.96 -18.05 -5.22
CA LEU A 54 -9.22 -19.20 -4.69
C LEU A 54 -7.75 -18.79 -4.50
N ILE A 55 -7.27 -18.96 -3.28
CA ILE A 55 -5.92 -18.61 -2.84
C ILE A 55 -5.19 -19.91 -2.46
N GLN A 56 -3.95 -20.05 -2.91
CA GLN A 56 -3.04 -21.11 -2.51
C GLN A 56 -1.68 -20.51 -2.22
N GLN A 57 -1.18 -20.76 -1.02
CA GLN A 57 0.04 -20.08 -0.53
C GLN A 57 -0.13 -18.54 -0.66
N SER A 58 0.84 -17.85 -1.21
CA SER A 58 0.82 -16.41 -1.40
C SER A 58 0.06 -15.93 -2.64
N LYS A 59 -0.54 -16.83 -3.46
CA LYS A 59 -1.05 -16.45 -4.78
C LYS A 59 -2.54 -16.71 -4.95
N ILE A 60 -3.16 -15.81 -5.71
CA ILE A 60 -4.49 -16.03 -6.30
C ILE A 60 -4.34 -17.02 -7.45
N VAL A 61 -5.02 -18.17 -7.37
CA VAL A 61 -4.94 -19.19 -8.42
C VAL A 61 -6.16 -19.25 -9.32
N ALA A 62 -7.32 -18.77 -8.84
CA ALA A 62 -8.53 -18.66 -9.66
C ALA A 62 -9.47 -17.59 -9.12
N VAL A 63 -10.17 -16.89 -10.03
CA VAL A 63 -11.17 -15.85 -9.73
C VAL A 63 -12.35 -16.00 -10.66
N GLY A 64 -13.57 -15.86 -10.16
CA GLY A 64 -14.78 -15.81 -10.99
C GLY A 64 -16.03 -16.39 -10.36
N ALA A 65 -17.14 -16.39 -11.10
CA ALA A 65 -18.43 -16.90 -10.64
C ALA A 65 -18.46 -18.45 -10.51
N LYS A 66 -17.58 -19.16 -11.20
CA LYS A 66 -17.51 -20.63 -11.19
C LYS A 66 -16.06 -21.07 -11.06
N VAL A 67 -15.60 -21.24 -9.84
CA VAL A 67 -14.24 -21.72 -9.53
C VAL A 67 -14.32 -23.16 -9.04
N LYS A 68 -13.51 -24.05 -9.63
CA LYS A 68 -13.37 -25.43 -9.14
C LYS A 68 -12.47 -25.42 -7.92
N LEU A 69 -13.00 -25.84 -6.78
CA LEU A 69 -12.27 -25.90 -5.52
C LEU A 69 -11.56 -27.24 -5.34
N PRO A 70 -10.34 -27.23 -4.78
CA PRO A 70 -9.70 -28.44 -4.30
C PRO A 70 -10.46 -28.99 -3.08
N PRO A 71 -10.40 -30.33 -2.83
CA PRO A 71 -11.17 -30.97 -1.75
C PRO A 71 -10.85 -30.48 -0.35
N ASN A 72 -9.65 -29.95 -0.14
CA ASN A 72 -9.13 -29.45 1.14
C ASN A 72 -9.24 -27.92 1.29
N ALA A 73 -9.90 -27.22 0.38
CA ALA A 73 -10.03 -25.77 0.49
C ALA A 73 -10.94 -25.38 1.66
N THR A 74 -10.45 -24.47 2.51
CA THR A 74 -11.27 -23.77 3.51
C THR A 74 -12.16 -22.77 2.80
N VAL A 75 -13.47 -22.99 2.82
CA VAL A 75 -14.45 -22.12 2.13
C VAL A 75 -15.02 -21.14 3.14
N ILE A 76 -14.86 -19.86 2.85
CA ILE A 76 -15.39 -18.75 3.64
C ILE A 76 -16.40 -17.98 2.80
N ASP A 77 -17.66 -17.95 3.24
CA ASP A 77 -18.65 -17.04 2.72
C ASP A 77 -18.53 -15.71 3.49
N THR A 78 -18.00 -14.70 2.83
CA THR A 78 -17.73 -13.41 3.47
C THR A 78 -18.97 -12.54 3.56
N HIS A 79 -19.98 -12.80 2.72
CA HIS A 79 -21.14 -11.93 2.50
C HIS A 79 -20.76 -10.46 2.22
N GLY A 80 -19.53 -10.24 1.80
CA GLY A 80 -18.89 -8.94 1.64
C GLY A 80 -18.49 -8.62 0.19
N VAL A 81 -17.95 -7.42 0.04
CA VAL A 81 -17.22 -7.00 -1.15
C VAL A 81 -15.76 -7.44 -0.98
N ILE A 82 -15.27 -8.20 -1.94
CA ILE A 82 -13.88 -8.67 -1.99
C ILE A 82 -13.16 -7.87 -3.07
N ALA A 83 -12.14 -7.14 -2.68
CA ALA A 83 -11.34 -6.28 -3.54
C ALA A 83 -9.84 -6.61 -3.42
N PRO A 84 -9.00 -6.15 -4.36
CA PRO A 84 -7.56 -6.13 -4.12
C PRO A 84 -7.24 -5.31 -2.87
N GLY A 85 -6.17 -5.64 -2.16
CA GLY A 85 -5.61 -4.80 -1.12
C GLY A 85 -5.26 -3.41 -1.64
N LEU A 86 -5.40 -2.40 -0.81
CA LEU A 86 -5.09 -1.02 -1.17
C LEU A 86 -3.57 -0.79 -1.16
N ILE A 87 -3.10 0.06 -2.07
CA ILE A 87 -1.68 0.34 -2.30
C ILE A 87 -1.43 1.83 -2.09
N ASP A 88 -0.70 2.16 -1.04
CA ASP A 88 -0.34 3.52 -0.66
C ASP A 88 1.05 3.89 -1.17
N LEU A 89 1.14 4.85 -2.08
CA LEU A 89 2.40 5.34 -2.65
C LEU A 89 2.89 6.66 -2.04
N HIS A 90 2.24 7.15 -1.01
CA HIS A 90 2.68 8.36 -0.32
C HIS A 90 2.25 8.35 1.15
N ASN A 91 3.18 8.02 2.00
CA ASN A 91 3.00 8.05 3.44
C ASN A 91 4.27 8.54 4.15
N HIS A 92 4.12 8.89 5.41
CA HIS A 92 5.20 9.15 6.36
C HIS A 92 4.95 8.26 7.59
N LEU A 93 5.21 6.96 7.44
CA LEU A 93 4.76 5.90 8.36
C LEU A 93 5.07 6.20 9.83
N THR A 94 6.30 6.59 10.14
CA THR A 94 6.71 6.87 11.52
C THR A 94 5.99 8.08 12.15
N TYR A 95 5.42 8.97 11.33
CA TYR A 95 4.61 10.10 11.81
C TYR A 95 3.16 9.70 12.14
N ASN A 96 2.70 8.52 11.75
CA ASN A 96 1.32 8.08 11.98
C ASN A 96 1.01 7.73 13.44
N VAL A 97 2.00 7.76 14.30
CA VAL A 97 1.83 7.69 15.76
C VAL A 97 1.26 8.99 16.35
N PHE A 98 1.31 10.11 15.62
CA PHE A 98 0.81 11.40 16.09
C PHE A 98 -0.65 11.61 15.73
N PRO A 99 -1.47 12.08 16.68
CA PRO A 99 -2.85 12.44 16.39
C PRO A 99 -2.93 13.68 15.48
N ARG A 100 -4.08 13.86 14.86
CA ARG A 100 -4.33 14.97 13.95
C ARG A 100 -3.90 16.33 14.53
N TRP A 101 -3.27 17.09 13.68
CA TRP A 101 -2.98 18.49 13.87
C TRP A 101 -3.97 19.33 13.05
N HIS A 102 -4.72 20.19 13.73
CA HIS A 102 -5.64 21.10 13.06
C HIS A 102 -4.99 22.49 12.99
N PRO A 103 -4.41 22.90 11.85
CA PRO A 103 -3.87 24.24 11.70
C PRO A 103 -4.97 25.29 11.91
N SER A 104 -4.63 26.40 12.57
CA SER A 104 -5.59 27.50 12.79
C SER A 104 -5.76 28.40 11.56
N SER A 105 -4.96 28.22 10.54
CA SER A 105 -4.98 28.95 9.26
C SER A 105 -4.27 28.15 8.18
N GLU A 106 -4.65 28.37 6.94
CA GLU A 106 -3.99 27.82 5.77
C GLU A 106 -2.56 28.39 5.61
N PHE A 107 -1.71 27.61 4.95
CA PHE A 107 -0.34 27.97 4.61
C PHE A 107 -0.18 28.20 3.10
N GLY A 108 0.85 28.93 2.71
CA GLY A 108 1.17 29.10 1.28
C GLY A 108 1.72 27.80 0.68
N ASN A 109 2.69 27.21 1.35
CA ASN A 109 3.36 25.99 0.91
C ASN A 109 4.00 25.23 2.11
N ARG A 110 4.59 24.05 1.85
CA ARG A 110 5.19 23.19 2.89
C ARG A 110 6.28 23.88 3.72
N TYR A 111 7.05 24.76 3.15
CA TYR A 111 8.11 25.47 3.87
C TYR A 111 7.57 26.44 4.92
N ASP A 112 6.32 26.90 4.77
CA ASP A 112 5.69 27.82 5.73
C ASP A 112 5.31 27.11 7.02
N TRP A 113 4.68 25.93 6.96
CA TRP A 113 4.22 25.22 8.15
C TRP A 113 5.35 24.47 8.85
N GLN A 114 6.35 23.98 8.09
CA GLN A 114 7.51 23.30 8.67
C GLN A 114 8.31 24.19 9.63
N GLN A 115 8.28 25.52 9.45
CA GLN A 115 8.95 26.48 10.31
C GLN A 115 8.11 26.94 11.51
N LYS A 116 6.84 26.51 11.64
CA LYS A 116 5.97 26.95 12.71
C LYS A 116 6.35 26.29 14.04
N PRO A 117 6.46 27.10 15.14
CA PRO A 117 6.74 26.54 16.46
C PRO A 117 5.74 25.46 16.90
N ILE A 118 4.48 25.59 16.49
CA ILE A 118 3.43 24.61 16.82
C ILE A 118 3.72 23.25 16.17
N TYR A 119 4.13 23.22 14.90
CA TYR A 119 4.54 21.99 14.23
C TYR A 119 5.76 21.36 14.91
N GLN A 120 6.77 22.17 15.18
CA GLN A 120 7.98 21.73 15.85
C GLN A 120 7.68 21.12 17.24
N THR A 121 6.76 21.71 17.98
CA THR A 121 6.40 21.23 19.33
C THR A 121 5.51 19.99 19.31
N LEU A 122 4.54 19.94 18.38
CA LEU A 122 3.54 18.87 18.37
C LEU A 122 3.99 17.60 17.65
N ILE A 123 4.89 17.73 16.67
CA ILE A 123 5.21 16.64 15.73
C ILE A 123 6.73 16.45 15.63
N GLU A 124 7.47 17.42 15.09
CA GLU A 124 8.85 17.24 14.68
C GLU A 124 9.79 16.92 15.84
N SER A 125 9.77 17.71 16.94
CA SER A 125 10.65 17.46 18.07
C SER A 125 10.33 16.15 18.81
N PRO A 126 9.07 15.78 19.07
CA PRO A 126 8.73 14.45 19.58
C PRO A 126 9.18 13.32 18.65
N HIS A 127 8.94 13.44 17.32
CA HIS A 127 9.37 12.46 16.34
C HIS A 127 10.88 12.24 16.39
N ALA A 128 11.66 13.33 16.23
CA ALA A 128 13.12 13.27 16.26
C ALA A 128 13.68 12.65 17.56
N SER A 129 13.02 12.92 18.70
CA SER A 129 13.43 12.33 19.98
C SER A 129 13.11 10.85 20.07
N MET A 130 11.93 10.40 19.57
CA MET A 130 11.55 8.99 19.55
C MET A 130 12.48 8.19 18.61
N VAL A 131 12.85 8.76 17.47
CA VAL A 131 13.87 8.20 16.57
C VAL A 131 15.22 8.09 17.28
N ALA A 132 15.66 9.14 17.97
CA ALA A 132 16.93 9.13 18.73
C ALA A 132 16.93 8.12 19.90
N ASP A 133 15.76 7.81 20.43
CA ASP A 133 15.55 6.79 21.48
C ASP A 133 15.45 5.35 20.88
N GLY A 134 15.54 5.21 19.55
CA GLY A 134 15.53 3.92 18.85
C GLY A 134 14.14 3.30 18.69
N LEU A 135 13.07 4.11 18.66
CA LEU A 135 11.67 3.66 18.55
C LEU A 135 11.14 3.64 17.11
N GLU A 136 12.02 3.76 16.12
CA GLU A 136 11.62 3.79 14.70
C GLU A 136 10.84 2.54 14.31
N CYS A 137 11.31 1.35 14.71
CA CYS A 137 10.66 0.09 14.35
C CYS A 137 9.28 -0.05 15.01
N GLU A 138 9.11 0.37 16.25
CA GLU A 138 7.80 0.39 16.90
C GLU A 138 6.85 1.38 16.22
N MET A 139 7.36 2.53 15.77
CA MET A 139 6.58 3.53 15.04
C MET A 139 6.13 2.98 13.67
N GLU A 140 7.00 2.32 12.94
CA GLU A 140 6.66 1.67 11.66
C GLU A 140 5.64 0.54 11.84
N ARG A 141 5.85 -0.36 12.80
CA ARG A 141 4.90 -1.44 13.10
C ARG A 141 3.52 -0.92 13.48
N TYR A 142 3.49 0.18 14.26
CA TYR A 142 2.22 0.84 14.55
C TYR A 142 1.53 1.31 13.29
N ALA A 143 2.27 1.91 12.37
CA ALA A 143 1.74 2.40 11.10
C ALA A 143 1.29 1.25 10.18
N GLU A 144 2.02 0.12 10.14
CA GLU A 144 1.60 -1.06 9.38
C GLU A 144 0.29 -1.65 9.93
N VAL A 145 0.13 -1.75 11.26
CA VAL A 145 -1.14 -2.18 11.85
C VAL A 145 -2.26 -1.20 11.50
N LYS A 146 -1.97 0.10 11.52
CA LYS A 146 -2.92 1.14 11.12
C LYS A 146 -3.32 1.00 9.65
N ALA A 147 -2.36 0.75 8.76
CA ALA A 147 -2.59 0.44 7.35
C ALA A 147 -3.53 -0.78 7.17
N LEU A 148 -3.27 -1.88 7.89
CA LEU A 148 -4.16 -3.05 7.87
C LEU A 148 -5.59 -2.71 8.32
N THR A 149 -5.77 -1.84 9.32
CA THR A 149 -7.13 -1.46 9.76
C THR A 149 -7.91 -0.70 8.68
N GLU A 150 -7.21 -0.08 7.75
CA GLU A 150 -7.73 0.67 6.60
C GLU A 150 -7.67 -0.13 5.28
N GLY A 151 -7.32 -1.43 5.35
CA GLY A 151 -7.33 -2.31 4.17
C GLY A 151 -6.13 -2.19 3.24
N GLU A 152 -5.09 -1.51 3.67
CA GLU A 152 -3.84 -1.41 2.92
C GLU A 152 -3.02 -2.69 3.09
N THR A 153 -2.43 -3.15 1.99
CA THR A 153 -1.53 -4.30 1.96
C THR A 153 -0.12 -3.92 1.53
N SER A 154 0.06 -2.68 1.08
CA SER A 154 1.33 -2.17 0.56
C SER A 154 1.45 -0.68 0.84
N ALA A 155 2.61 -0.23 1.29
CA ALA A 155 2.86 1.19 1.58
C ALA A 155 4.30 1.62 1.25
N VAL A 156 4.44 2.93 0.96
CA VAL A 156 5.70 3.68 0.87
C VAL A 156 5.85 4.54 2.13
N GLY A 157 7.06 4.87 2.53
CA GLY A 157 7.35 5.86 3.58
C GLY A 157 8.04 5.29 4.82
N SER A 158 8.66 4.12 4.71
CA SER A 158 9.55 3.56 5.73
C SER A 158 10.84 4.41 5.86
N LEU A 159 11.30 4.62 7.08
CA LEU A 159 12.61 5.25 7.35
C LEU A 159 13.73 4.23 7.47
N ALA A 160 13.42 3.00 7.85
CA ALA A 160 14.41 1.98 8.17
C ALA A 160 14.01 0.63 7.56
N GLU A 161 14.64 0.26 6.46
CA GLU A 161 14.42 -1.04 5.79
C GLU A 161 14.53 -2.24 6.76
N ALA A 162 15.39 -2.13 7.79
CA ALA A 162 15.56 -3.16 8.80
C ALA A 162 14.35 -3.34 9.74
N CYS A 163 13.40 -2.41 9.72
CA CYS A 163 12.21 -2.45 10.57
C CYS A 163 10.99 -3.03 9.86
N SER A 164 11.03 -3.20 8.54
CA SER A 164 9.94 -3.80 7.79
C SER A 164 9.62 -5.18 8.33
N THR A 165 8.43 -5.33 8.87
CA THR A 165 8.05 -6.53 9.62
C THR A 165 7.27 -7.52 8.78
N GLY A 166 6.89 -7.11 7.55
CA GLY A 166 6.11 -7.94 6.65
C GLY A 166 4.61 -7.99 6.96
N LEU A 167 4.10 -7.09 7.79
CA LEU A 167 2.65 -6.90 7.95
C LEU A 167 2.02 -6.24 6.72
N ALA A 168 2.79 -5.43 5.99
CA ALA A 168 2.46 -4.90 4.68
C ALA A 168 3.69 -4.98 3.78
N HIS A 169 3.50 -4.96 2.44
CA HIS A 169 4.63 -4.83 1.53
C HIS A 169 5.27 -3.46 1.69
N ASN A 170 6.56 -3.43 2.03
CA ASN A 170 7.34 -2.19 2.02
C ASN A 170 7.81 -1.88 0.60
N LEU A 171 7.15 -0.92 -0.03
CA LEU A 171 7.41 -0.55 -1.43
C LEU A 171 8.65 0.34 -1.58
N ASP A 172 9.25 0.84 -0.51
CA ASP A 172 10.52 1.59 -0.53
C ASP A 172 11.74 0.69 -0.73
N SER A 173 11.57 -0.62 -0.67
CA SER A 173 12.65 -1.57 -0.93
C SER A 173 13.10 -1.47 -2.39
N GLU A 174 14.23 -0.78 -2.62
CA GLU A 174 14.80 -0.63 -3.96
C GLU A 174 15.22 -1.96 -4.57
N ASP A 175 15.60 -2.93 -3.74
CA ASP A 175 16.04 -4.25 -4.18
C ASP A 175 14.87 -5.14 -4.64
N GLU A 176 13.71 -4.98 -4.05
CA GLU A 176 12.52 -5.78 -4.36
C GLU A 176 11.60 -5.11 -5.37
N TRP A 177 11.23 -3.84 -5.12
CA TRP A 177 10.21 -3.14 -5.92
C TRP A 177 10.80 -2.15 -6.94
N HIS A 178 12.09 -1.84 -6.84
CA HIS A 178 12.75 -0.87 -7.72
C HIS A 178 12.08 0.50 -7.71
N VAL A 179 11.70 0.95 -6.51
CA VAL A 179 11.10 2.25 -6.24
C VAL A 179 12.06 3.10 -5.42
N ALA A 180 12.21 4.36 -5.77
CA ALA A 180 12.94 5.36 -4.98
C ALA A 180 11.99 6.49 -4.57
N TYR A 181 12.20 7.02 -3.39
CA TYR A 181 11.36 8.05 -2.79
C TYR A 181 12.21 9.22 -2.27
N ASN A 182 11.77 10.45 -2.46
CA ASN A 182 12.45 11.62 -1.91
C ASN A 182 11.50 12.80 -1.66
N VAL A 183 11.50 13.29 -0.42
CA VAL A 183 10.68 14.45 0.00
C VAL A 183 11.22 15.77 -0.56
N PHE A 184 12.55 15.90 -0.74
CA PHE A 184 13.21 17.14 -1.15
C PHE A 184 14.05 16.98 -2.43
N PRO A 185 13.46 16.55 -3.56
CA PRO A 185 14.18 16.19 -4.79
C PRO A 185 15.00 17.37 -5.36
N LEU A 186 14.52 18.60 -5.17
CA LEU A 186 15.20 19.80 -5.67
C LEU A 186 16.45 20.17 -4.87
N GLN A 187 16.63 19.61 -3.67
CA GLN A 187 17.83 19.78 -2.83
C GLN A 187 18.88 18.69 -3.08
N MET A 188 18.56 17.62 -3.80
CA MET A 188 19.51 16.56 -4.14
C MET A 188 20.65 17.10 -5.01
N SER A 189 21.83 16.53 -4.84
CA SER A 189 22.97 16.88 -5.68
C SER A 189 22.87 16.25 -7.07
N GLU A 190 23.60 16.78 -8.05
CA GLU A 190 23.68 16.15 -9.38
C GLU A 190 24.36 14.76 -9.36
N SER A 191 25.23 14.52 -8.36
CA SER A 191 25.81 13.19 -8.15
C SER A 191 24.76 12.15 -7.74
N ASP A 192 23.71 12.55 -6.99
CA ASP A 192 22.63 11.68 -6.54
C ASP A 192 21.55 11.51 -7.62
N LEU A 193 21.23 12.57 -8.35
CA LEU A 193 20.20 12.54 -9.41
C LEU A 193 20.64 11.79 -10.67
N THR A 194 21.94 11.85 -10.99
CA THR A 194 22.44 11.21 -12.22
C THR A 194 22.24 9.70 -12.25
N PRO A 195 22.55 8.94 -11.18
CA PRO A 195 22.24 7.51 -11.11
C PRO A 195 20.74 7.22 -11.20
N ILE A 196 19.89 8.02 -10.56
CA ILE A 196 18.42 7.85 -10.61
C ILE A 196 17.93 7.98 -12.05
N ARG A 197 18.31 9.06 -12.76
CA ARG A 197 17.95 9.24 -14.17
C ARG A 197 18.42 8.09 -15.05
N GLN A 198 19.64 7.58 -14.82
CA GLN A 198 20.18 6.45 -15.56
C GLN A 198 19.41 5.15 -15.27
N ARG A 199 19.10 4.88 -14.03
CA ARG A 199 18.32 3.70 -13.61
C ARG A 199 16.91 3.74 -14.18
N LEU A 200 16.23 4.89 -14.16
CA LEU A 200 14.92 5.08 -14.81
C LEU A 200 15.02 4.82 -16.32
N ALA A 201 16.01 5.42 -17.01
CA ALA A 201 16.20 5.24 -18.45
C ALA A 201 16.51 3.80 -18.86
N ASN A 202 17.13 3.02 -17.98
CA ASN A 202 17.51 1.61 -18.21
C ASN A 202 16.49 0.62 -17.62
N HIS A 203 15.35 1.07 -17.11
CA HIS A 203 14.32 0.24 -16.42
C HIS A 203 14.86 -0.56 -15.22
N GLN A 204 15.90 -0.05 -14.57
CA GLN A 204 16.46 -0.57 -13.31
C GLN A 204 15.79 0.08 -12.08
N LEU A 205 15.06 1.14 -12.29
CA LEU A 205 14.16 1.78 -11.36
C LEU A 205 12.83 1.95 -12.08
N HIS A 206 11.74 1.54 -11.46
CA HIS A 206 10.40 1.62 -12.03
C HIS A 206 9.76 2.98 -11.74
N ALA A 207 9.95 3.47 -10.54
CA ALA A 207 9.40 4.75 -10.11
C ALA A 207 10.37 5.56 -9.25
N PHE A 208 10.31 6.89 -9.40
CA PHE A 208 10.89 7.86 -8.50
C PHE A 208 9.79 8.78 -7.99
N LEU A 209 9.36 8.55 -6.75
CA LEU A 209 8.25 9.24 -6.10
C LEU A 209 8.81 10.49 -5.39
N ILE A 210 8.30 11.67 -5.73
CA ILE A 210 8.90 12.94 -5.26
C ILE A 210 7.85 13.98 -4.93
N HIS A 211 8.03 14.66 -3.81
CA HIS A 211 7.21 15.83 -3.47
C HIS A 211 7.50 16.99 -4.42
N LEU A 212 6.46 17.55 -5.01
CA LEU A 212 6.59 18.71 -5.89
C LEU A 212 5.32 19.55 -5.94
N GLY A 213 5.51 20.87 -5.96
CA GLY A 213 4.39 21.81 -6.05
C GLY A 213 3.44 21.71 -4.86
N GLU A 214 3.96 21.34 -3.70
CA GLU A 214 3.20 21.19 -2.46
C GLU A 214 2.91 22.57 -1.86
N GLY A 215 1.71 23.05 -2.10
CA GLY A 215 1.25 24.37 -1.67
C GLY A 215 -0.11 24.71 -2.25
N GLY A 216 -0.61 25.89 -1.85
CA GLY A 216 -1.86 26.43 -2.36
C GLY A 216 -1.78 26.74 -3.86
N HIS A 217 -2.92 26.71 -4.51
CA HIS A 217 -3.06 26.86 -5.98
C HIS A 217 -2.41 28.12 -6.55
N GLN A 218 -2.31 29.18 -5.75
CA GLN A 218 -1.72 30.47 -6.15
C GLN A 218 -0.30 30.68 -5.61
N ASP A 219 0.30 29.71 -4.94
CA ASP A 219 1.64 29.86 -4.40
C ASP A 219 2.69 29.82 -5.52
N ALA A 220 3.26 30.99 -5.83
CA ALA A 220 4.24 31.14 -6.89
C ALA A 220 5.58 30.46 -6.57
N SER A 221 5.88 30.18 -5.30
CA SER A 221 7.10 29.48 -4.90
C SER A 221 6.97 27.98 -5.21
N ALA A 222 5.88 27.35 -4.78
CA ALA A 222 5.58 25.97 -5.07
C ALA A 222 5.38 25.73 -6.58
N ALA A 223 4.71 26.65 -7.29
CA ALA A 223 4.54 26.56 -8.75
C ALA A 223 5.88 26.56 -9.52
N ARG A 224 6.87 27.34 -9.05
CA ARG A 224 8.22 27.37 -9.67
C ARG A 224 8.98 26.06 -9.55
N GLU A 225 8.63 25.18 -8.61
CA GLU A 225 9.28 23.88 -8.44
C GLU A 225 9.18 23.04 -9.72
N PHE A 226 8.11 23.16 -10.48
CA PHE A 226 7.97 22.44 -11.76
C PHE A 226 9.03 22.87 -12.79
N THR A 227 9.29 24.18 -12.89
CA THR A 227 10.36 24.69 -13.77
C THR A 227 11.74 24.22 -13.30
N MET A 228 11.95 24.17 -11.97
CA MET A 228 13.20 23.67 -11.41
C MET A 228 13.37 22.17 -11.68
N LEU A 229 12.32 21.37 -11.54
CA LEU A 229 12.30 19.95 -11.87
C LEU A 229 12.75 19.69 -13.33
N LYS A 230 12.20 20.48 -14.27
CA LYS A 230 12.61 20.44 -15.69
C LYS A 230 14.09 20.74 -15.87
N GLY A 231 14.57 21.80 -15.19
CA GLY A 231 16.00 22.17 -15.21
C GLY A 231 16.92 21.07 -14.68
N ARG A 232 16.40 20.22 -13.79
CA ARG A 232 17.11 19.05 -13.24
C ARG A 232 16.99 17.79 -14.12
N GLY A 233 16.30 17.86 -15.26
CA GLY A 233 16.11 16.72 -16.15
C GLY A 233 15.28 15.59 -15.54
N LEU A 234 14.35 15.92 -14.66
CA LEU A 234 13.47 14.97 -13.97
C LEU A 234 12.04 14.93 -14.56
N LEU A 235 11.77 15.66 -15.63
CA LEU A 235 10.51 15.51 -16.38
C LEU A 235 10.67 14.35 -17.38
N ILE A 236 10.69 13.13 -16.87
CA ILE A 236 10.97 11.89 -17.62
C ILE A 236 10.05 10.75 -17.16
N PRO A 237 9.82 9.71 -17.97
CA PRO A 237 9.00 8.56 -17.57
C PRO A 237 9.53 7.90 -16.28
N GLY A 238 8.60 7.43 -15.44
CA GLY A 238 8.89 6.83 -14.15
C GLY A 238 9.00 7.85 -13.00
N VAL A 239 9.04 9.15 -13.27
CA VAL A 239 8.89 10.16 -12.21
C VAL A 239 7.42 10.32 -11.88
N VAL A 240 7.09 10.31 -10.58
CA VAL A 240 5.74 10.47 -10.06
C VAL A 240 5.75 11.63 -9.07
N LEU A 241 4.97 12.66 -9.35
CA LEU A 241 4.88 13.85 -8.52
C LEU A 241 3.85 13.66 -7.42
N ILE A 242 4.20 13.99 -6.19
CA ILE A 242 3.31 13.96 -5.04
C ILE A 242 2.78 15.38 -4.79
N HIS A 243 1.50 15.49 -4.42
CA HIS A 243 0.71 16.70 -4.17
C HIS A 243 0.32 17.47 -5.43
N GLY A 244 1.24 18.20 -6.05
CA GLY A 244 0.97 18.99 -7.25
C GLY A 244 -0.03 20.13 -7.06
N GLY A 245 -0.29 20.59 -5.82
CA GLY A 245 -1.35 21.57 -5.50
C GLY A 245 -1.18 22.93 -6.18
N ALA A 246 0.06 23.36 -6.40
CA ALA A 246 0.38 24.62 -7.08
C ALA A 246 0.56 24.49 -8.60
N LEU A 247 0.43 23.28 -9.17
CA LEU A 247 0.59 23.06 -10.60
C LEU A 247 -0.58 23.65 -11.39
N GLN A 248 -0.27 24.17 -12.57
CA GLN A 248 -1.23 24.76 -13.49
C GLN A 248 -1.65 23.75 -14.57
N PRO A 249 -2.78 23.93 -15.27
CA PRO A 249 -3.25 23.01 -16.30
C PRO A 249 -2.21 22.67 -17.36
N GLU A 250 -1.37 23.64 -17.75
CA GLU A 250 -0.30 23.44 -18.74
C GLU A 250 0.78 22.49 -18.25
N ASN A 251 1.03 22.45 -16.94
CA ASN A 251 2.00 21.53 -16.34
C ASN A 251 1.53 20.09 -16.48
N PHE A 252 0.23 19.81 -16.31
CA PHE A 252 -0.32 18.45 -16.48
C PHE A 252 -0.24 17.98 -17.94
N VAL A 253 -0.46 18.89 -18.91
CA VAL A 253 -0.25 18.57 -20.33
C VAL A 253 1.20 18.19 -20.59
N GLU A 254 2.15 18.91 -20.01
CA GLU A 254 3.57 18.62 -20.13
C GLU A 254 3.97 17.33 -19.40
N MET A 255 3.42 17.06 -18.20
CA MET A 255 3.59 15.80 -17.47
C MET A 255 3.16 14.60 -18.35
N ALA A 256 1.95 14.66 -18.91
CA ALA A 256 1.43 13.61 -19.77
C ALA A 256 2.32 13.35 -21.00
N ALA A 257 2.79 14.43 -21.64
CA ALA A 257 3.70 14.32 -22.81
C ALA A 257 5.04 13.64 -22.49
N HIS A 258 5.46 13.66 -21.22
CA HIS A 258 6.71 13.08 -20.74
C HIS A 258 6.52 11.81 -19.90
N GLY A 259 5.30 11.28 -19.78
CA GLY A 259 5.01 10.08 -19.00
C GLY A 259 5.22 10.25 -17.49
N VAL A 260 5.04 11.47 -16.98
CA VAL A 260 5.08 11.80 -15.55
C VAL A 260 3.68 11.69 -14.97
N SER A 261 3.57 11.09 -13.79
CA SER A 261 2.30 10.79 -13.11
C SER A 261 2.11 11.61 -11.84
N LEU A 262 0.94 11.51 -11.21
CA LEU A 262 0.57 12.26 -10.01
C LEU A 262 0.13 11.30 -8.89
N ILE A 263 0.55 11.59 -7.67
CA ILE A 263 -0.05 11.06 -6.44
C ILE A 263 -0.80 12.21 -5.78
N TRP A 264 -2.09 12.02 -5.58
CA TRP A 264 -3.02 12.99 -5.05
C TRP A 264 -3.37 12.69 -3.60
N SER A 265 -3.15 13.65 -2.71
CA SER A 265 -3.48 13.59 -1.29
C SER A 265 -4.46 14.72 -0.94
N PRO A 266 -5.76 14.57 -1.30
CA PRO A 266 -6.73 15.66 -1.20
C PRO A 266 -6.91 16.21 0.21
N ARG A 267 -6.96 15.36 1.21
CA ARG A 267 -7.23 15.79 2.59
C ARG A 267 -6.10 16.63 3.14
N SER A 268 -4.89 16.15 3.07
CA SER A 268 -3.71 16.90 3.54
C SER A 268 -3.58 18.24 2.82
N ASN A 269 -3.79 18.24 1.50
CA ASN A 269 -3.73 19.46 0.71
C ASN A 269 -4.79 20.49 1.15
N LEU A 270 -6.03 20.04 1.37
CA LEU A 270 -7.13 20.94 1.79
C LEU A 270 -6.95 21.43 3.22
N GLU A 271 -6.51 20.57 4.14
CA GLU A 271 -6.22 20.93 5.54
C GLU A 271 -5.09 21.96 5.66
N LEU A 272 -4.03 21.79 4.86
CA LEU A 272 -2.85 22.66 4.94
C LEU A 272 -2.96 23.93 4.09
N TYR A 273 -3.56 23.84 2.90
CA TYR A 273 -3.48 24.89 1.88
C TYR A 273 -4.84 25.42 1.43
N GLY A 274 -5.96 24.88 1.93
CA GLY A 274 -7.32 25.25 1.52
C GLY A 274 -7.65 24.94 0.05
N SER A 275 -6.73 24.27 -0.66
CA SER A 275 -6.89 23.87 -2.06
C SER A 275 -6.10 22.60 -2.34
N THR A 276 -6.48 21.86 -3.38
CA THR A 276 -5.81 20.63 -3.81
C THR A 276 -5.41 20.73 -5.28
N ALA A 277 -4.68 19.74 -5.80
CA ALA A 277 -4.31 19.70 -7.22
C ALA A 277 -5.53 19.79 -8.14
N ASP A 278 -5.40 20.46 -9.27
CA ASP A 278 -6.42 20.46 -10.33
C ASP A 278 -6.47 19.10 -11.03
N VAL A 279 -7.05 18.13 -10.33
CA VAL A 279 -7.17 16.75 -10.83
C VAL A 279 -8.11 16.63 -12.03
N ALA A 280 -8.98 17.63 -12.25
CA ALA A 280 -9.81 17.70 -13.46
C ALA A 280 -8.94 18.00 -14.68
N ALA A 281 -8.03 18.98 -14.56
CA ALA A 281 -7.05 19.29 -15.61
C ALA A 281 -6.06 18.11 -15.80
N ALA A 282 -5.59 17.48 -14.72
CA ALA A 282 -4.72 16.31 -14.80
C ALA A 282 -5.40 15.14 -15.53
N LYS A 283 -6.67 14.83 -15.20
CA LYS A 283 -7.47 13.82 -15.90
C LYS A 283 -7.69 14.18 -17.38
N ALA A 284 -8.03 15.43 -17.67
CA ALA A 284 -8.22 15.89 -19.04
C ALA A 284 -6.94 15.80 -19.89
N ALA A 285 -5.78 15.99 -19.27
CA ALA A 285 -4.48 15.81 -19.89
C ALA A 285 -4.02 14.33 -19.96
N HIS A 286 -4.81 13.38 -19.43
CA HIS A 286 -4.48 11.96 -19.35
C HIS A 286 -3.26 11.63 -18.46
N VAL A 287 -2.98 12.43 -17.45
CA VAL A 287 -2.03 12.08 -16.39
C VAL A 287 -2.60 10.91 -15.59
N LYS A 288 -1.79 9.88 -15.33
CA LYS A 288 -2.16 8.82 -14.38
C LYS A 288 -2.16 9.40 -12.97
N ILE A 289 -3.21 9.13 -12.21
CA ILE A 289 -3.40 9.68 -10.85
C ILE A 289 -3.60 8.51 -9.88
N ALA A 290 -2.70 8.37 -8.89
CA ALA A 290 -2.91 7.53 -7.71
C ALA A 290 -3.42 8.39 -6.55
N LEU A 291 -4.13 7.77 -5.60
CA LEU A 291 -4.58 8.38 -4.35
C LEU A 291 -3.68 7.91 -3.22
N ALA A 292 -3.37 8.78 -2.26
CA ALA A 292 -2.61 8.43 -1.08
C ALA A 292 -2.91 9.36 0.11
N PRO A 293 -2.87 8.87 1.38
CA PRO A 293 -3.30 9.61 2.56
C PRO A 293 -2.30 10.65 3.05
N ASP A 294 -1.03 10.60 2.65
CA ASP A 294 0.09 11.39 3.14
C ASP A 294 0.53 10.96 4.55
N TRP A 295 -0.12 11.43 5.59
CA TRP A 295 0.16 11.14 7.00
C TRP A 295 -1.03 11.49 7.91
N SER A 296 -1.13 10.82 9.07
CA SER A 296 -2.22 11.05 10.00
C SER A 296 -2.34 12.48 10.55
N PRO A 297 -1.26 13.26 10.76
CA PRO A 297 -1.39 14.60 11.31
C PRO A 297 -2.24 15.58 10.51
N THR A 298 -2.26 15.51 9.18
CA THR A 298 -3.08 16.39 8.34
C THR A 298 -3.81 15.68 7.20
N GLY A 299 -3.39 14.49 6.84
CA GLY A 299 -4.04 13.61 5.88
C GLY A 299 -5.08 12.69 6.54
N SER A 300 -5.39 11.60 5.92
CA SER A 300 -6.25 10.56 6.48
C SER A 300 -5.46 9.55 7.31
N ASP A 301 -6.15 8.81 8.17
CA ASP A 301 -5.52 7.78 8.99
C ASP A 301 -5.04 6.57 8.17
N GLY A 302 -5.55 6.43 6.96
CA GLY A 302 -5.14 5.44 5.97
C GLY A 302 -5.87 5.63 4.65
N LEU A 303 -5.58 4.75 3.69
CA LEU A 303 -6.02 4.93 2.30
C LEU A 303 -7.53 4.69 2.10
N LEU A 304 -8.19 3.86 2.92
CA LEU A 304 -9.65 3.70 2.87
C LEU A 304 -10.35 5.00 3.32
N ALA A 305 -9.86 5.63 4.38
CA ALA A 305 -10.36 6.92 4.84
C ALA A 305 -10.08 8.03 3.80
N GLU A 306 -8.93 8.01 3.12
CA GLU A 306 -8.62 8.95 2.04
C GLU A 306 -9.51 8.74 0.82
N LEU A 307 -9.81 7.48 0.50
CA LEU A 307 -10.74 7.14 -0.59
C LEU A 307 -12.15 7.66 -0.31
N ASN A 308 -12.61 7.53 0.94
CA ASN A 308 -13.88 8.10 1.39
C ASN A 308 -13.86 9.63 1.32
N TYR A 309 -12.78 10.26 1.77
CA TYR A 309 -12.61 11.71 1.69
C TYR A 309 -12.60 12.22 0.23
N ALA A 310 -11.87 11.52 -0.64
CA ALA A 310 -11.81 11.85 -2.07
C ALA A 310 -13.18 11.72 -2.75
N ALA A 311 -13.97 10.69 -2.40
CA ALA A 311 -15.33 10.53 -2.91
C ALA A 311 -16.25 11.66 -2.45
N ALA A 312 -16.23 12.00 -1.15
CA ALA A 312 -17.00 13.12 -0.61
C ALA A 312 -16.61 14.45 -1.24
N TRP A 313 -15.32 14.72 -1.44
CA TRP A 313 -14.86 15.91 -2.17
C TRP A 313 -15.33 15.90 -3.62
N ASN A 314 -15.22 14.76 -4.32
CA ASN A 314 -15.63 14.60 -5.71
C ASN A 314 -17.14 14.87 -5.90
N ASP A 315 -17.98 14.49 -4.95
CA ASP A 315 -19.42 14.77 -4.96
C ASP A 315 -19.75 16.26 -4.85
N THR A 316 -18.84 17.07 -4.33
CA THR A 316 -19.00 18.55 -4.33
C THR A 316 -18.73 19.17 -5.70
N GLN A 317 -18.10 18.45 -6.63
CA GLN A 317 -17.80 18.94 -7.96
C GLN A 317 -19.03 18.83 -8.88
N THR A 318 -19.14 19.74 -9.84
CA THR A 318 -20.30 19.76 -10.77
C THR A 318 -19.82 19.91 -12.21
N PRO A 319 -19.85 18.84 -13.02
CA PRO A 319 -20.15 17.45 -12.63
C PRO A 319 -19.02 16.84 -11.77
N PRO A 320 -19.26 15.71 -11.09
CA PRO A 320 -18.19 14.95 -10.44
C PRO A 320 -17.06 14.60 -11.41
N THR A 321 -15.82 14.75 -10.95
CA THR A 321 -14.64 14.52 -11.80
C THR A 321 -14.40 13.04 -12.06
N PHE A 322 -14.64 12.20 -11.06
CA PHE A 322 -14.37 10.77 -11.11
C PHE A 322 -15.62 9.94 -10.82
N SER A 323 -15.70 8.75 -11.38
CA SER A 323 -16.58 7.69 -10.91
C SER A 323 -15.96 6.93 -9.74
N ASP A 324 -16.77 6.22 -8.93
CA ASP A 324 -16.27 5.36 -7.85
C ASP A 324 -15.26 4.33 -8.37
N ARG A 325 -15.51 3.76 -9.54
CA ARG A 325 -14.57 2.83 -10.19
C ARG A 325 -13.20 3.46 -10.44
N GLU A 326 -13.14 4.70 -10.88
CA GLU A 326 -11.88 5.42 -11.11
C GLU A 326 -11.17 5.71 -9.79
N LEU A 327 -11.90 6.13 -8.76
CA LEU A 327 -11.35 6.34 -7.41
C LEU A 327 -10.76 5.05 -6.83
N VAL A 328 -11.48 3.93 -6.94
CA VAL A 328 -10.96 2.61 -6.50
C VAL A 328 -9.71 2.23 -7.30
N ALA A 329 -9.68 2.48 -8.60
CA ALA A 329 -8.49 2.22 -9.41
C ALA A 329 -7.28 3.06 -8.97
N MET A 330 -7.49 4.29 -8.48
CA MET A 330 -6.43 5.16 -7.93
C MET A 330 -5.82 4.63 -6.63
N ALA A 331 -6.50 3.72 -5.94
CA ALA A 331 -6.03 3.10 -4.71
C ALA A 331 -5.58 1.63 -4.91
N THR A 332 -5.68 1.08 -6.14
CA THR A 332 -5.38 -0.33 -6.43
C THR A 332 -4.53 -0.50 -7.70
N SER A 333 -5.15 -0.59 -8.87
CA SER A 333 -4.46 -0.92 -10.12
C SER A 333 -3.56 0.19 -10.66
N VAL A 334 -3.91 1.46 -10.42
CA VAL A 334 -3.07 2.58 -10.88
C VAL A 334 -1.75 2.65 -10.10
N PRO A 335 -1.73 2.65 -8.75
CA PRO A 335 -0.45 2.62 -8.03
C PRO A 335 0.41 1.41 -8.38
N ALA A 336 -0.17 0.20 -8.54
CA ALA A 336 0.57 -0.97 -9.01
C ALA A 336 1.25 -0.73 -10.38
N ASP A 337 0.53 -0.11 -11.32
CA ASP A 337 1.07 0.24 -12.64
C ASP A 337 2.19 1.31 -12.55
N LEU A 338 2.04 2.30 -11.67
CA LEU A 338 3.05 3.36 -11.52
C LEU A 338 4.41 2.83 -11.04
N ILE A 339 4.41 1.79 -10.21
CA ILE A 339 5.64 1.18 -9.69
C ILE A 339 6.08 -0.08 -10.46
N GLY A 340 5.41 -0.40 -11.58
CA GLY A 340 5.76 -1.58 -12.39
C GLY A 340 5.37 -2.92 -11.76
N ALA A 341 4.46 -2.93 -10.77
CA ALA A 341 4.02 -4.13 -10.05
C ALA A 341 2.68 -4.70 -10.53
N SER A 342 2.19 -4.31 -11.70
CA SER A 342 0.87 -4.74 -12.23
C SER A 342 0.71 -6.24 -12.44
N ASP A 343 1.80 -6.99 -12.53
CA ASP A 343 1.79 -8.45 -12.65
C ASP A 343 1.69 -9.16 -11.27
N HIS A 344 1.79 -8.39 -10.20
CA HIS A 344 1.83 -8.89 -8.82
C HIS A 344 0.71 -8.32 -7.95
N LEU A 345 0.46 -7.02 -8.00
CA LEU A 345 -0.39 -6.27 -7.08
C LEU A 345 -1.58 -5.60 -7.78
N GLY A 346 -2.52 -5.11 -6.98
CA GLY A 346 -3.58 -4.18 -7.41
C GLY A 346 -4.74 -4.81 -8.16
N ALA A 347 -4.81 -6.14 -8.28
CA ALA A 347 -5.90 -6.81 -8.98
C ALA A 347 -6.24 -8.20 -8.42
N LEU A 348 -7.54 -8.54 -8.32
CA LEU A 348 -7.95 -9.92 -8.12
C LEU A 348 -7.83 -10.68 -9.44
N GLN A 349 -6.66 -11.28 -9.68
CA GLN A 349 -6.35 -11.98 -10.93
C GLN A 349 -5.45 -13.19 -10.66
N PRO A 350 -5.63 -14.32 -11.38
CA PRO A 350 -4.75 -15.47 -11.23
C PRO A 350 -3.29 -15.12 -11.51
N GLY A 351 -2.39 -15.56 -10.62
CA GLY A 351 -0.96 -15.27 -10.64
C GLY A 351 -0.52 -14.09 -9.78
N HIS A 352 -1.44 -13.18 -9.42
CA HIS A 352 -1.15 -12.08 -8.51
C HIS A 352 -0.94 -12.58 -7.07
N ASP A 353 -0.27 -11.78 -6.26
CA ASP A 353 -0.20 -11.98 -4.83
C ASP A 353 -1.61 -11.90 -4.23
N ALA A 354 -1.85 -12.70 -3.24
CA ALA A 354 -3.17 -12.76 -2.60
C ALA A 354 -3.31 -11.64 -1.56
N ASP A 355 -3.20 -10.42 -2.04
CA ASP A 355 -3.47 -9.19 -1.32
C ASP A 355 -4.95 -8.87 -1.44
N VAL A 356 -5.68 -9.08 -0.36
CA VAL A 356 -7.15 -9.07 -0.38
C VAL A 356 -7.70 -8.22 0.74
N LEU A 357 -8.62 -7.32 0.38
CA LEU A 357 -9.49 -6.58 1.29
C LEU A 357 -10.91 -7.11 1.20
N VAL A 358 -11.54 -7.37 2.34
CA VAL A 358 -12.97 -7.70 2.41
C VAL A 358 -13.71 -6.68 3.26
N LEU A 359 -14.72 -6.07 2.66
CA LEU A 359 -15.58 -5.07 3.30
C LEU A 359 -16.99 -5.59 3.51
N ARG A 360 -17.56 -5.28 4.68
CA ARG A 360 -19.00 -5.47 4.93
C ARG A 360 -19.78 -4.32 4.29
N PRO A 361 -20.72 -4.59 3.36
CA PRO A 361 -21.59 -3.55 2.81
C PRO A 361 -22.47 -2.94 3.92
N GLU A 362 -22.84 -1.68 3.77
CA GLU A 362 -23.83 -1.07 4.65
C GLU A 362 -25.21 -1.74 4.53
N THR A 363 -25.90 -1.86 5.65
CA THR A 363 -27.28 -2.36 5.68
C THR A 363 -28.20 -1.38 4.95
N GLY A 364 -28.87 -1.85 3.91
CA GLY A 364 -29.76 -1.02 3.08
C GLY A 364 -29.10 -0.42 1.83
N SER A 365 -27.82 -0.68 1.60
CA SER A 365 -27.07 -0.22 0.43
C SER A 365 -27.38 -1.00 -0.87
N ALA A 366 -28.46 -1.80 -0.92
CA ALA A 366 -28.84 -2.59 -2.09
C ALA A 366 -29.00 -1.78 -3.41
N LYS A 367 -28.88 -0.46 -3.35
CA LYS A 367 -28.92 0.44 -4.52
C LYS A 367 -27.53 0.80 -5.05
N HIS A 368 -26.46 0.47 -4.32
CA HIS A 368 -25.08 0.83 -4.61
C HIS A 368 -24.29 -0.41 -5.01
N ASP A 369 -23.31 -0.22 -5.86
CA ASP A 369 -22.45 -1.32 -6.30
C ASP A 369 -21.22 -1.51 -5.39
N ALA A 370 -20.35 -2.44 -5.73
CA ALA A 370 -19.15 -2.73 -4.95
C ALA A 370 -18.11 -1.59 -4.98
N TYR A 371 -18.07 -0.78 -6.05
CA TYR A 371 -17.17 0.37 -6.10
C TYR A 371 -17.61 1.46 -5.13
N TRP A 372 -18.92 1.72 -5.09
CA TRP A 372 -19.48 2.65 -4.09
C TRP A 372 -19.19 2.17 -2.66
N THR A 373 -19.33 0.86 -2.39
CA THR A 373 -18.99 0.30 -1.07
C THR A 373 -17.55 0.62 -0.69
N LEU A 374 -16.60 0.48 -1.61
CA LEU A 374 -15.18 0.78 -1.37
C LEU A 374 -14.93 2.27 -1.10
N THR A 375 -15.58 3.15 -1.85
CA THR A 375 -15.38 4.61 -1.71
C THR A 375 -16.11 5.22 -0.51
N HIS A 376 -17.03 4.49 0.15
CA HIS A 376 -17.82 4.99 1.28
C HIS A 376 -17.65 4.17 2.56
N ALA A 377 -16.85 3.10 2.52
CA ALA A 377 -16.58 2.30 3.71
C ALA A 377 -15.66 3.04 4.70
N THR A 378 -15.70 2.60 5.94
CA THR A 378 -14.80 3.01 7.02
C THR A 378 -14.10 1.77 7.59
N ALA A 379 -13.08 1.96 8.41
CA ALA A 379 -12.36 0.87 9.09
C ALA A 379 -13.27 -0.10 9.88
N ALA A 380 -14.42 0.37 10.36
CA ALA A 380 -15.41 -0.48 11.03
C ALA A 380 -15.94 -1.61 10.12
N GLN A 381 -15.95 -1.38 8.81
CA GLN A 381 -16.48 -2.30 7.80
C GLN A 381 -15.42 -3.26 7.25
N VAL A 382 -14.15 -3.07 7.56
CA VAL A 382 -13.07 -4.00 7.18
C VAL A 382 -13.25 -5.30 7.97
N THR A 383 -13.52 -6.40 7.28
CA THR A 383 -13.79 -7.71 7.89
C THR A 383 -12.64 -8.70 7.72
N LEU A 384 -11.79 -8.49 6.72
CA LEU A 384 -10.58 -9.29 6.49
C LEU A 384 -9.59 -8.51 5.64
N VAL A 385 -8.32 -8.57 6.04
CA VAL A 385 -7.18 -8.16 5.22
C VAL A 385 -6.19 -9.32 5.16
N MET A 386 -5.81 -9.68 3.93
CA MET A 386 -4.78 -10.68 3.66
C MET A 386 -3.64 -10.00 2.89
N VAL A 387 -2.41 -10.30 3.28
CA VAL A 387 -1.19 -9.85 2.61
C VAL A 387 -0.42 -11.09 2.15
N ALA A 388 -0.11 -11.19 0.88
CA ALA A 388 0.56 -12.35 0.29
C ALA A 388 -0.09 -13.70 0.70
N GLY A 389 -1.43 -13.73 0.82
CA GLY A 389 -2.19 -14.92 1.22
C GLY A 389 -2.29 -15.17 2.71
N GLU A 390 -1.63 -14.38 3.55
CA GLU A 390 -1.73 -14.48 5.01
C GLU A 390 -2.88 -13.61 5.54
N PRO A 391 -3.86 -14.18 6.27
CA PRO A 391 -4.94 -13.43 6.89
C PRO A 391 -4.44 -12.74 8.16
N LEU A 392 -4.02 -11.48 8.05
CA LEU A 392 -3.35 -10.76 9.14
C LEU A 392 -4.31 -10.00 10.06
N TYR A 393 -5.42 -9.47 9.52
CA TYR A 393 -6.35 -8.63 10.26
C TYR A 393 -7.80 -8.90 9.86
N GLY A 394 -8.73 -8.87 10.81
CA GLY A 394 -10.15 -8.97 10.49
C GLY A 394 -11.07 -9.31 11.66
N ASP A 395 -12.30 -9.68 11.32
CA ASP A 395 -13.28 -10.13 12.30
C ASP A 395 -12.84 -11.43 12.96
N PRO A 396 -13.01 -11.58 14.29
CA PRO A 396 -12.50 -12.74 15.04
C PRO A 396 -12.93 -14.08 14.49
N ASP A 397 -14.20 -14.19 14.12
CA ASP A 397 -14.76 -15.46 13.63
C ASP A 397 -14.21 -15.85 12.24
N LEU A 398 -13.79 -14.87 11.43
CA LEU A 398 -13.17 -15.12 10.13
C LEU A 398 -11.73 -15.58 10.32
N LEU A 399 -10.94 -14.88 11.13
CA LEU A 399 -9.55 -15.23 11.39
C LEU A 399 -9.45 -16.62 12.03
N GLU A 400 -10.28 -16.95 13.03
CA GLU A 400 -10.31 -18.26 13.67
C GLU A 400 -10.67 -19.40 12.68
N LYS A 401 -11.51 -19.14 11.67
CA LYS A 401 -11.82 -20.12 10.62
C LYS A 401 -10.69 -20.30 9.62
N LEU A 402 -9.93 -19.24 9.32
CA LEU A 402 -8.81 -19.27 8.40
C LEU A 402 -7.58 -19.89 9.07
N GLU A 403 -7.25 -19.46 10.29
CA GLU A 403 -6.07 -19.86 11.05
C GLU A 403 -6.43 -20.34 12.47
N PRO A 404 -7.01 -21.53 12.61
CA PRO A 404 -7.50 -22.02 13.89
C PRO A 404 -6.35 -22.17 14.91
N GLY A 405 -6.50 -21.48 16.06
CA GLY A 405 -5.56 -21.57 17.18
C GLY A 405 -4.22 -20.88 16.94
N HIS A 406 -4.07 -20.09 15.89
CA HIS A 406 -2.87 -19.29 15.68
C HIS A 406 -2.80 -18.15 16.76
N PRO A 407 -1.60 -17.85 17.29
CA PRO A 407 -1.41 -16.74 18.22
C PRO A 407 -1.91 -15.42 17.61
N SER A 408 -2.80 -14.76 18.32
CA SER A 408 -3.42 -13.52 17.82
C SER A 408 -3.78 -12.58 18.97
N GLU A 409 -3.88 -11.29 18.66
CA GLU A 409 -4.24 -10.26 19.62
C GLU A 409 -5.57 -9.61 19.26
N ARG A 410 -6.27 -9.09 20.25
CA ARG A 410 -7.53 -8.38 20.09
C ARG A 410 -7.30 -6.88 20.01
N LEU A 411 -7.97 -6.24 19.05
CA LEU A 411 -8.01 -4.81 18.88
C LEU A 411 -9.45 -4.31 18.94
N GLU A 412 -9.64 -3.10 19.43
CA GLU A 412 -10.90 -2.36 19.30
C GLU A 412 -10.74 -1.28 18.24
N VAL A 413 -11.43 -1.42 17.12
CA VAL A 413 -11.41 -0.47 16.00
C VAL A 413 -12.84 -0.03 15.71
N CYS A 414 -13.10 1.27 15.89
CA CYS A 414 -14.41 1.88 15.66
C CYS A 414 -15.57 1.16 16.40
N GLY A 415 -15.34 0.74 17.65
CA GLY A 415 -16.33 0.04 18.48
C GLY A 415 -16.59 -1.41 18.04
N SER A 416 -15.76 -1.96 17.16
CA SER A 416 -15.80 -3.35 16.74
C SER A 416 -14.56 -4.09 17.24
N SER A 417 -14.75 -5.29 17.80
CA SER A 417 -13.63 -6.15 18.16
C SER A 417 -13.03 -6.79 16.89
N LYS A 418 -11.74 -6.66 16.74
CA LYS A 418 -10.96 -7.21 15.63
C LYS A 418 -9.87 -8.13 16.15
N THR A 419 -9.34 -8.96 15.30
CA THR A 419 -8.19 -9.83 15.56
C THR A 419 -7.04 -9.44 14.65
N LEU A 420 -5.82 -9.43 15.22
CA LEU A 420 -4.57 -9.16 14.54
C LEU A 420 -3.62 -10.33 14.75
N LEU A 421 -3.03 -10.84 13.68
CA LEU A 421 -1.91 -11.75 13.70
C LEU A 421 -0.61 -10.93 13.57
N PHE A 422 -0.19 -10.32 14.67
CA PHE A 422 0.89 -9.32 14.69
C PHE A 422 2.23 -9.86 14.22
N THR A 423 2.51 -11.13 14.46
CA THR A 423 3.76 -11.79 14.03
C THR A 423 3.69 -12.37 12.61
N GLY A 424 2.52 -12.30 11.95
CA GLY A 424 2.27 -13.03 10.70
C GLY A 424 2.27 -14.54 10.89
N LEU A 425 2.04 -15.30 9.81
CA LEU A 425 2.07 -16.77 9.83
C LEU A 425 3.51 -17.32 9.75
N HIS A 426 4.40 -16.56 9.14
CA HIS A 426 5.77 -16.99 8.88
C HIS A 426 6.82 -16.36 9.82
N GLY A 427 6.37 -15.68 10.88
CA GLY A 427 7.26 -15.14 11.90
C GLY A 427 8.17 -14.03 11.38
N HIS A 428 7.62 -13.08 10.65
CA HIS A 428 8.37 -11.92 10.11
C HIS A 428 8.94 -11.00 11.19
N VAL A 429 8.49 -11.14 12.43
CA VAL A 429 9.01 -10.41 13.58
C VAL A 429 9.98 -11.32 14.33
N ASP A 430 11.27 -11.03 14.24
CA ASP A 430 12.35 -11.84 14.79
C ASP A 430 12.40 -11.94 16.34
N ALA A 431 11.51 -11.25 17.04
CA ALA A 431 11.48 -11.23 18.50
C ALA A 431 10.26 -12.02 19.02
N ALA A 432 10.51 -13.16 19.63
CA ALA A 432 9.50 -14.00 20.29
C ALA A 432 8.68 -13.29 21.38
N ASP A 433 9.10 -12.09 21.78
CA ASP A 433 8.48 -11.27 22.82
C ASP A 433 7.75 -10.03 22.25
N GLU A 434 7.72 -9.82 20.93
CA GLU A 434 7.06 -8.67 20.33
C GLU A 434 5.57 -8.93 20.17
N THR A 435 4.79 -8.08 20.82
CA THR A 435 3.34 -8.08 20.76
C THR A 435 2.83 -6.69 20.39
N TRP A 436 1.66 -6.63 19.78
CA TRP A 436 0.98 -5.37 19.56
C TRP A 436 0.82 -4.56 20.85
N ALA A 437 0.44 -5.24 21.95
CA ALA A 437 0.26 -4.59 23.25
C ALA A 437 1.56 -3.95 23.75
N HIS A 438 2.71 -4.58 23.51
CA HIS A 438 4.03 -4.00 23.84
C HIS A 438 4.32 -2.77 22.98
N THR A 439 4.22 -2.89 21.67
CA THR A 439 4.42 -1.77 20.72
C THR A 439 3.54 -0.56 21.07
N ALA A 440 2.23 -0.76 21.22
CA ALA A 440 1.31 0.31 21.53
C ALA A 440 1.59 0.96 22.89
N SER A 441 1.93 0.17 23.93
CA SER A 441 2.23 0.71 25.25
C SER A 441 3.57 1.48 25.28
N THR A 442 4.58 1.01 24.56
CA THR A 442 5.88 1.68 24.43
C THR A 442 5.71 3.04 23.79
N LEU A 443 5.03 3.12 22.66
CA LEU A 443 4.76 4.38 21.95
C LEU A 443 3.88 5.33 22.78
N GLN A 444 2.83 4.81 23.42
CA GLN A 444 1.98 5.64 24.29
C GLN A 444 2.77 6.24 25.47
N ASN A 445 3.70 5.48 26.06
CA ASN A 445 4.54 5.97 27.15
C ASN A 445 5.54 7.02 26.65
N ALA A 446 6.18 6.82 25.51
CA ALA A 446 7.04 7.79 24.89
C ALA A 446 6.32 9.11 24.59
N LEU A 447 5.14 9.04 23.95
CA LEU A 447 4.35 10.22 23.60
C LEU A 447 3.83 10.98 24.83
N ARG A 448 3.48 10.30 25.92
CA ARG A 448 3.08 10.95 27.18
C ARG A 448 4.17 11.85 27.76
N HIS A 449 5.43 11.52 27.51
CA HIS A 449 6.55 12.37 27.93
C HIS A 449 6.51 13.76 27.29
N TYR A 450 5.91 13.85 26.10
CA TYR A 450 5.69 15.09 25.36
C TYR A 450 4.26 15.67 25.56
N GLY A 451 3.49 15.13 26.50
CA GLY A 451 2.10 15.54 26.73
C GLY A 451 1.17 15.19 25.56
N ARG A 452 1.53 14.15 24.79
CA ARG A 452 0.77 13.67 23.63
C ARG A 452 0.16 12.31 23.91
N ASN A 453 -0.88 11.98 23.18
CA ASN A 453 -1.42 10.63 23.10
C ASN A 453 -1.01 9.97 21.79
N LEU A 454 -1.01 8.65 21.79
CA LEU A 454 -0.89 7.88 20.58
C LEU A 454 -2.13 8.14 19.70
N ALA A 455 -1.93 8.30 18.37
CA ALA A 455 -3.02 8.43 17.44
C ALA A 455 -3.99 7.24 17.52
N PRO A 456 -5.27 7.37 17.15
CA PRO A 456 -6.13 6.21 16.97
C PRO A 456 -5.66 5.36 15.78
N LEU A 457 -6.04 4.08 15.75
CA LEU A 457 -5.74 3.20 14.62
C LEU A 457 -6.51 3.57 13.35
N ALA A 458 -7.67 4.18 13.49
CA ALA A 458 -8.50 4.58 12.37
C ALA A 458 -9.47 5.71 12.77
N GLU A 459 -9.91 6.46 11.79
CA GLU A 459 -11.02 7.40 11.91
C GLU A 459 -12.36 6.64 11.86
N CYS A 460 -13.20 6.88 12.85
CA CYS A 460 -14.42 6.07 13.02
C CYS A 460 -15.67 6.74 12.45
N GLY A 461 -15.55 7.61 11.48
CA GLY A 461 -16.66 8.37 10.90
C GLY A 461 -17.26 9.35 11.92
N GLN A 462 -17.41 10.59 11.58
CA GLN A 462 -18.17 11.57 12.37
C GLN A 462 -19.62 11.56 11.95
#